data_d87a4265fb23bf04ea3204f06f32802f
#
_entry.id   d87a4265fb23bf04ea3204f06f32802f
#
_cell.length_a   1.000
_cell.length_b   1.000
_cell.length_c   1.000
_cell.angle_alpha   90.00
_cell.angle_beta   90.00
_cell.angle_gamma   90.00
#
_symmetry.space_group_name_H-M   'P 1'
#
loop_
_entity.id
_entity.type
_entity.pdbx_description
1 polymer ?
#
loop_
_entity_poly.entity_id
_entity_poly.type
_entity_poly.pdbx_seq_one_letter_code
_entity_poly.pdbx_strand_id
1 'polypeptide(L)'
;MIRHGIVIDRPAEEVFAYLDQLDRHGEWQDSLLSAKVETEGPTRVGTRVVERRKVPGGARDIPYEITEHEPPRKASFRGTAGPVRPVGTVTVDPVGESRSRMALELDLEGHGIGKLFAPLARRQAAKEVPASHEKLKQLLESRAATAASS
;
A
#
# COMPACT_ATOMS: atom_id res chain seq x y z
N MET A 1 -14.46 6.20 -3.14
CA MET A 1 -13.33 5.30 -3.46
C MET A 1 -12.19 6.09 -4.08
N ILE A 2 -10.98 5.82 -3.62
CA ILE A 2 -9.78 6.48 -4.13
C ILE A 2 -9.15 5.56 -5.16
N ARG A 3 -8.82 6.10 -6.34
CA ARG A 3 -8.13 5.37 -7.41
C ARG A 3 -6.96 6.20 -7.89
N HIS A 4 -5.80 5.57 -7.95
CA HIS A 4 -4.59 6.23 -8.45
C HIS A 4 -3.66 5.22 -9.07
N GLY A 5 -3.12 5.56 -10.23
CA GLY A 5 -2.13 4.72 -10.93
C GLY A 5 -0.92 5.54 -11.32
N ILE A 6 0.22 4.86 -11.41
CA ILE A 6 1.49 5.48 -11.81
C ILE A 6 2.31 4.47 -12.62
N VAL A 7 3.01 4.98 -13.63
CA VAL A 7 3.97 4.17 -14.40
C VAL A 7 5.33 4.27 -13.74
N ILE A 8 5.93 3.11 -13.47
CA ILE A 8 7.24 2.99 -12.86
C ILE A 8 8.18 2.35 -13.88
N ASP A 9 9.35 2.92 -14.06
CA ASP A 9 10.35 2.47 -15.04
C ASP A 9 11.15 1.28 -14.48
N ARG A 10 10.41 0.24 -14.05
CA ARG A 10 10.94 -1.02 -13.55
C ARG A 10 9.99 -2.15 -13.95
N PRO A 11 10.53 -3.39 -14.13
CA PRO A 11 9.70 -4.54 -14.47
C PRO A 11 8.61 -4.82 -13.43
N ALA A 12 7.48 -5.36 -13.88
CA ALA A 12 6.33 -5.63 -13.01
C ALA A 12 6.69 -6.59 -11.85
N GLU A 13 7.49 -7.61 -12.10
CA GLU A 13 7.92 -8.56 -11.08
C GLU A 13 8.68 -7.89 -9.95
N GLU A 14 9.55 -6.94 -10.29
CA GLU A 14 10.33 -6.20 -9.30
C GLU A 14 9.46 -5.26 -8.46
N VAL A 15 8.55 -4.54 -9.11
CA VAL A 15 7.63 -3.64 -8.42
C VAL A 15 6.74 -4.43 -7.46
N PHE A 16 6.16 -5.52 -7.94
CA PHE A 16 5.31 -6.35 -7.09
C PHE A 16 6.06 -6.97 -5.92
N ALA A 17 7.27 -7.48 -6.18
CA ALA A 17 8.09 -8.08 -5.12
C ALA A 17 8.44 -7.08 -4.02
N TYR A 18 8.68 -5.82 -4.39
CA TYR A 18 8.92 -4.76 -3.41
C TYR A 18 7.65 -4.44 -2.61
N LEU A 19 6.52 -4.31 -3.27
CA LEU A 19 5.24 -4.03 -2.62
C LEU A 19 4.81 -5.18 -1.69
N ASP A 20 5.23 -6.39 -1.98
CA ASP A 20 4.93 -7.57 -1.18
C ASP A 20 5.70 -7.61 0.16
N GLN A 21 6.71 -6.78 0.32
CA GLN A 21 7.42 -6.58 1.58
C GLN A 21 6.63 -5.60 2.45
N LEU A 22 5.59 -6.10 3.12
CA LEU A 22 4.59 -5.28 3.81
C LEU A 22 5.17 -4.45 4.95
N ASP A 23 6.26 -4.91 5.57
CA ASP A 23 6.96 -4.20 6.64
C ASP A 23 7.83 -3.03 6.16
N ARG A 24 7.97 -2.86 4.84
CA ARG A 24 8.80 -1.80 4.24
C ARG A 24 7.98 -0.65 3.65
N HIS A 25 6.68 -0.68 3.75
CA HIS A 25 5.83 0.38 3.18
C HIS A 25 6.08 1.76 3.77
N GLY A 26 6.64 1.84 4.98
CA GLY A 26 7.05 3.11 5.58
C GLY A 26 8.14 3.84 4.81
N GLU A 27 8.86 3.15 3.91
CA GLU A 27 9.90 3.76 3.08
C GLU A 27 9.31 4.75 2.06
N TRP A 28 8.03 4.61 1.73
CA TRP A 28 7.37 5.46 0.74
C TRP A 28 6.01 6.02 1.18
N GLN A 29 5.52 5.65 2.36
CA GLN A 29 4.26 6.18 2.94
C GLN A 29 4.59 6.97 4.21
N ASP A 30 4.54 8.29 4.10
CA ASP A 30 4.97 9.18 5.19
C ASP A 30 4.10 9.09 6.44
N SER A 31 2.80 8.76 6.29
CA SER A 31 1.91 8.60 7.44
C SER A 31 2.10 7.28 8.18
N LEU A 32 2.83 6.33 7.61
CA LEU A 32 3.07 5.04 8.23
C LEU A 32 4.25 5.11 9.19
N LEU A 33 3.98 4.91 10.48
CA LEU A 33 4.99 4.96 11.54
C LEU A 33 5.70 3.63 11.73
N SER A 34 4.95 2.53 11.64
CA SER A 34 5.49 1.18 11.74
C SER A 34 4.53 0.18 11.11
N ALA A 35 5.06 -0.97 10.72
CA ALA A 35 4.26 -2.08 10.22
C ALA A 35 4.85 -3.38 10.77
N LYS A 36 4.01 -4.20 11.39
CA LYS A 36 4.40 -5.49 11.93
C LYS A 36 3.62 -6.60 11.24
N VAL A 37 4.34 -7.46 10.54
CA VAL A 37 3.76 -8.67 9.93
C VAL A 37 3.66 -9.73 11.01
N GLU A 38 2.44 -10.14 11.34
CA GLU A 38 2.18 -11.08 12.42
C GLU A 38 2.21 -12.53 11.97
N THR A 39 2.06 -12.76 10.68
CA THR A 39 2.06 -14.10 10.09
C THR A 39 3.44 -14.44 9.56
N GLU A 40 4.02 -15.54 9.99
CA GLU A 40 5.33 -15.99 9.53
C GLU A 40 5.30 -16.44 8.05
N GLY A 41 6.44 -16.29 7.38
CA GLY A 41 6.63 -16.71 6.01
C GLY A 41 6.31 -15.63 4.99
N PRO A 42 6.37 -15.96 3.69
CA PRO A 42 6.12 -14.99 2.62
C PRO A 42 4.67 -14.53 2.61
N THR A 43 4.44 -13.35 2.06
CA THR A 43 3.10 -12.77 1.91
C THR A 43 2.21 -13.70 1.09
N ARG A 44 1.00 -13.92 1.57
CA ARG A 44 -0.01 -14.80 0.96
C ARG A 44 -1.41 -14.43 1.46
N VAL A 45 -2.42 -15.06 0.90
CA VAL A 45 -3.77 -14.94 1.46
C VAL A 45 -3.76 -15.38 2.93
N GLY A 46 -4.35 -14.58 3.81
CA GLY A 46 -4.36 -14.82 5.24
C GLY A 46 -3.21 -14.16 6.01
N THR A 47 -2.23 -13.59 5.33
CA THR A 47 -1.17 -12.80 5.99
C THR A 47 -1.80 -11.63 6.74
N ARG A 48 -1.46 -11.48 8.02
CA ARG A 48 -1.97 -10.42 8.89
C ARG A 48 -0.88 -9.43 9.25
N VAL A 49 -1.23 -8.15 9.21
CA VAL A 49 -0.32 -7.04 9.48
C VAL A 49 -1.02 -6.05 10.40
N VAL A 50 -0.26 -5.44 11.30
CA VAL A 50 -0.71 -4.28 12.07
C VAL A 50 0.16 -3.09 11.67
N GLU A 51 -0.47 -2.07 11.11
CA GLU A 51 0.18 -0.80 10.80
C GLU A 51 -0.15 0.21 11.88
N ARG A 52 0.87 0.97 12.31
CA ARG A 52 0.63 2.15 13.13
C ARG A 52 0.79 3.37 12.24
N ARG A 53 -0.27 4.16 12.17
CA ARG A 53 -0.38 5.23 11.18
C ARG A 53 -0.81 6.53 11.82
N LYS A 54 -0.24 7.64 11.35
CA LYS A 54 -0.71 8.97 11.74
C LYS A 54 -2.12 9.19 11.21
N VAL A 55 -2.99 9.66 12.10
CA VAL A 55 -4.37 10.01 11.77
C VAL A 55 -4.66 11.39 12.37
N PRO A 56 -5.75 12.06 11.96
CA PRO A 56 -6.16 13.31 12.62
C PRO A 56 -6.32 13.09 14.13
N GLY A 57 -5.60 13.88 14.92
CA GLY A 57 -5.62 13.78 16.38
C GLY A 57 -4.62 12.83 17.01
N GLY A 58 -3.74 12.16 16.23
CA GLY A 58 -2.70 11.30 16.82
C GLY A 58 -2.25 10.17 15.93
N ALA A 59 -2.18 8.97 16.50
CA ALA A 59 -1.79 7.75 15.79
C ALA A 59 -2.74 6.62 16.17
N ARG A 60 -2.86 5.63 15.27
CA ARG A 60 -3.76 4.50 15.45
C ARG A 60 -3.15 3.22 14.89
N ASP A 61 -3.45 2.10 15.53
CA ASP A 61 -3.13 0.79 15.01
C ASP A 61 -4.23 0.35 14.07
N ILE A 62 -3.84 -0.07 12.87
CA ILE A 62 -4.77 -0.49 11.82
C ILE A 62 -4.38 -1.92 11.43
N PRO A 63 -5.12 -2.92 11.93
CA PRO A 63 -4.88 -4.30 11.52
C PRO A 63 -5.56 -4.58 10.20
N TYR A 64 -4.87 -5.32 9.34
CA TYR A 64 -5.48 -5.78 8.08
C TYR A 64 -4.98 -7.17 7.71
N GLU A 65 -5.67 -7.78 6.77
CA GLU A 65 -5.39 -9.11 6.27
C GLU A 65 -5.35 -9.09 4.74
N ILE A 66 -4.45 -9.88 4.16
CA ILE A 66 -4.39 -10.08 2.72
C ILE A 66 -5.50 -11.04 2.32
N THR A 67 -6.38 -10.59 1.44
CA THR A 67 -7.55 -11.35 1.00
C THR A 67 -7.43 -11.96 -0.39
N GLU A 68 -6.56 -11.36 -1.24
CA GLU A 68 -6.19 -11.91 -2.54
C GLU A 68 -4.70 -11.74 -2.74
N HIS A 69 -4.06 -12.70 -3.40
CA HIS A 69 -2.62 -12.63 -3.67
C HIS A 69 -2.31 -13.41 -4.94
N GLU A 70 -2.03 -12.69 -6.00
CA GLU A 70 -1.75 -13.23 -7.34
C GLU A 70 -0.47 -12.58 -7.91
N PRO A 71 0.72 -13.01 -7.43
CA PRO A 71 1.99 -12.45 -7.92
C PRO A 71 2.17 -12.75 -9.41
N PRO A 72 2.76 -11.85 -10.17
CA PRO A 72 3.22 -10.52 -9.81
C PRO A 72 2.21 -9.40 -10.15
N ARG A 73 0.93 -9.68 -10.13
CA ARG A 73 -0.10 -8.83 -10.72
C ARG A 73 -1.05 -8.17 -9.75
N LYS A 74 -1.44 -8.84 -8.66
CA LYS A 74 -2.56 -8.37 -7.84
C LYS A 74 -2.43 -8.81 -6.39
N ALA A 75 -2.78 -7.91 -5.49
CA ALA A 75 -2.99 -8.21 -4.08
C ALA A 75 -4.12 -7.35 -3.54
N SER A 76 -4.96 -7.93 -2.70
CA SER A 76 -6.05 -7.22 -2.03
C SER A 76 -5.93 -7.38 -0.53
N PHE A 77 -6.43 -6.38 0.19
CA PHE A 77 -6.38 -6.37 1.65
C PHE A 77 -7.66 -5.78 2.23
N ARG A 78 -7.92 -6.14 3.49
CA ARG A 78 -9.09 -5.67 4.22
C ARG A 78 -8.76 -5.46 5.68
N GLY A 79 -9.09 -4.29 6.21
CA GLY A 79 -8.98 -4.00 7.64
C GLY A 79 -9.89 -4.91 8.44
N THR A 80 -9.39 -5.41 9.59
CA THR A 80 -10.09 -6.42 10.39
C THR A 80 -10.69 -5.88 11.69
N ALA A 81 -10.31 -4.68 12.10
CA ALA A 81 -10.81 -4.06 13.31
C ALA A 81 -10.65 -2.54 13.27
N GLY A 82 -11.26 -1.86 14.21
CA GLY A 82 -11.18 -0.42 14.34
C GLY A 82 -12.36 0.31 13.72
N PRO A 83 -12.50 1.62 14.01
CA PRO A 83 -13.64 2.40 13.54
C PRO A 83 -13.60 2.74 12.05
N VAL A 84 -12.40 2.88 11.47
CA VAL A 84 -12.23 3.11 10.03
C VAL A 84 -11.31 2.01 9.50
N ARG A 85 -11.81 1.23 8.53
CA ARG A 85 -11.13 0.05 8.02
C ARG A 85 -10.80 0.20 6.54
N PRO A 86 -9.51 0.05 6.14
CA PRO A 86 -9.16 0.10 4.73
C PRO A 86 -9.58 -1.17 4.00
N VAL A 87 -10.02 -0.99 2.76
CA VAL A 87 -10.26 -2.08 1.82
C VAL A 87 -9.64 -1.66 0.51
N GLY A 88 -8.74 -2.44 -0.01
CA GLY A 88 -8.05 -2.04 -1.22
C GLY A 88 -7.53 -3.17 -2.07
N THR A 89 -7.20 -2.82 -3.30
CA THR A 89 -6.59 -3.71 -4.27
C THR A 89 -5.47 -2.98 -4.98
N VAL A 90 -4.32 -3.62 -5.03
CA VAL A 90 -3.16 -3.15 -5.79
C VAL A 90 -3.00 -4.05 -7.01
N THR A 91 -2.83 -3.44 -8.17
CA THR A 91 -2.51 -4.15 -9.41
C THR A 91 -1.19 -3.64 -9.96
N VAL A 92 -0.43 -4.54 -10.57
CA VAL A 92 0.81 -4.21 -11.27
C VAL A 92 0.73 -4.87 -12.63
N ASP A 93 0.66 -4.04 -13.68
CA ASP A 93 0.54 -4.51 -15.06
C ASP A 93 1.80 -4.15 -15.84
N PRO A 94 2.39 -5.08 -16.59
CA PRO A 94 3.55 -4.77 -17.42
C PRO A 94 3.18 -3.79 -18.54
N VAL A 95 4.09 -2.82 -18.78
CA VAL A 95 4.03 -1.90 -19.91
C VAL A 95 5.33 -2.08 -20.69
N GLY A 96 5.43 -3.20 -21.41
CA GLY A 96 6.69 -3.64 -21.98
C GLY A 96 7.53 -4.41 -20.96
N GLU A 97 8.79 -4.71 -21.32
CA GLU A 97 9.67 -5.57 -20.51
C GLU A 97 10.26 -4.88 -19.29
N SER A 98 10.45 -3.55 -19.36
CA SER A 98 11.20 -2.79 -18.36
C SER A 98 10.35 -1.78 -17.59
N ARG A 99 9.06 -1.73 -17.84
CA ARG A 99 8.13 -0.79 -17.22
C ARG A 99 6.89 -1.47 -16.72
N SER A 100 6.24 -0.86 -15.74
CA SER A 100 4.98 -1.35 -15.22
C SER A 100 4.07 -0.20 -14.80
N ARG A 101 2.78 -0.47 -14.77
CA ARG A 101 1.79 0.44 -14.19
C ARG A 101 1.28 -0.16 -12.89
N MET A 102 1.51 0.54 -11.79
CA MET A 102 0.96 0.19 -10.49
C MET A 102 -0.29 1.03 -10.26
N ALA A 103 -1.36 0.40 -9.83
CA ALA A 103 -2.61 1.08 -9.53
C ALA A 103 -3.18 0.60 -8.20
N LEU A 104 -3.77 1.53 -7.46
CA LEU A 104 -4.44 1.27 -6.19
C LEU A 104 -5.90 1.69 -6.28
N GLU A 105 -6.78 0.82 -5.84
CA GLU A 105 -8.17 1.16 -5.51
C GLU A 105 -8.30 1.01 -4.01
N LEU A 106 -8.71 2.08 -3.33
CA LEU A 106 -8.79 2.11 -1.87
C LEU A 106 -10.10 2.72 -1.41
N ASP A 107 -10.76 2.06 -0.49
CA ASP A 107 -11.86 2.66 0.26
C ASP A 107 -11.57 2.56 1.76
N LEU A 108 -12.16 3.47 2.52
CA LEU A 108 -12.06 3.50 3.97
C LEU A 108 -13.48 3.36 4.51
N GLU A 109 -13.79 2.18 5.04
CA GLU A 109 -15.12 1.86 5.55
C GLU A 109 -15.25 2.27 7.01
N GLY A 110 -16.30 3.06 7.32
CA GLY A 110 -16.61 3.42 8.69
C GLY A 110 -17.47 2.36 9.36
N HIS A 111 -17.13 2.02 10.61
CA HIS A 111 -17.87 1.09 11.45
C HIS A 111 -18.25 1.79 12.76
N GLY A 112 -19.54 1.76 13.13
CA GLY A 112 -20.00 2.44 14.32
C GLY A 112 -19.72 3.93 14.25
N ILE A 113 -19.03 4.47 15.26
CA ILE A 113 -18.65 5.89 15.33
C ILE A 113 -17.70 6.27 14.18
N GLY A 114 -17.01 5.30 13.60
CA GLY A 114 -16.11 5.53 12.46
C GLY A 114 -16.82 6.04 11.21
N LYS A 115 -18.14 5.88 11.12
CA LYS A 115 -18.93 6.44 10.02
C LYS A 115 -18.85 7.97 10.00
N LEU A 116 -18.64 8.60 11.16
CA LEU A 116 -18.47 10.05 11.26
C LEU A 116 -17.09 10.51 10.80
N PHE A 117 -16.07 9.67 10.95
CA PHE A 117 -14.69 10.00 10.63
C PHE A 117 -14.24 9.54 9.25
N ALA A 118 -14.91 8.56 8.65
CA ALA A 118 -14.54 8.02 7.35
C ALA A 118 -14.42 9.08 6.24
N PRO A 119 -15.32 10.07 6.12
CA PRO A 119 -15.16 11.11 5.09
C PRO A 119 -13.88 11.93 5.24
N LEU A 120 -13.47 12.23 6.48
CA LEU A 120 -12.21 12.95 6.73
C LEU A 120 -11.02 12.10 6.39
N ALA A 121 -11.04 10.82 6.77
CA ALA A 121 -9.99 9.86 6.46
C ALA A 121 -9.84 9.67 4.95
N ARG A 122 -10.95 9.59 4.20
CA ARG A 122 -10.93 9.50 2.73
C ARG A 122 -10.31 10.73 2.10
N ARG A 123 -10.65 11.91 2.60
CA ARG A 123 -10.09 13.18 2.10
C ARG A 123 -8.57 13.21 2.29
N GLN A 124 -8.10 12.80 3.47
CA GLN A 124 -6.67 12.76 3.76
C GLN A 124 -5.94 11.74 2.89
N ALA A 125 -6.49 10.54 2.75
CA ALA A 125 -5.91 9.49 1.90
C ALA A 125 -5.86 9.93 0.44
N ALA A 126 -6.86 10.64 -0.04
CA ALA A 126 -6.88 11.16 -1.42
C ALA A 126 -5.73 12.12 -1.70
N LYS A 127 -5.22 12.82 -0.68
CA LYS A 127 -4.03 13.67 -0.81
C LYS A 127 -2.75 12.89 -0.68
N GLU A 128 -2.70 11.93 0.23
CA GLU A 128 -1.48 11.16 0.53
C GLU A 128 -1.13 10.12 -0.52
N VAL A 129 -2.12 9.46 -1.10
CA VAL A 129 -1.90 8.37 -2.05
C VAL A 129 -1.08 8.79 -3.27
N PRO A 130 -1.41 9.89 -3.99
CA PRO A 130 -0.58 10.30 -5.13
C PRO A 130 0.86 10.64 -4.73
N ALA A 131 1.05 11.31 -3.59
CA ALA A 131 2.38 11.67 -3.10
C ALA A 131 3.19 10.44 -2.71
N SER A 132 2.56 9.45 -2.09
CA SER A 132 3.19 8.17 -1.73
C SER A 132 3.62 7.40 -2.98
N HIS A 133 2.78 7.37 -3.99
CA HIS A 133 3.09 6.68 -5.25
C HIS A 133 4.26 7.35 -5.98
N GLU A 134 4.33 8.68 -5.97
CA GLU A 134 5.47 9.39 -6.56
C GLU A 134 6.75 9.04 -5.82
N LYS A 135 6.71 8.97 -4.51
CA LYS A 135 7.85 8.58 -3.68
C LYS A 135 8.28 7.14 -3.96
N LEU A 136 7.32 6.22 -4.11
CA LEU A 136 7.58 4.84 -4.49
C LEU A 136 8.30 4.75 -5.85
N LYS A 137 7.80 5.49 -6.84
CA LYS A 137 8.41 5.56 -8.16
C LYS A 137 9.86 6.04 -8.07
N GLN A 138 10.11 7.14 -7.38
CA GLN A 138 11.45 7.70 -7.21
C GLN A 138 12.37 6.72 -6.50
N LEU A 139 11.88 6.05 -5.46
CA LEU A 139 12.64 5.08 -4.70
C LEU A 139 13.10 3.90 -5.56
N LEU A 140 12.19 3.30 -6.31
CA LEU A 140 12.50 2.13 -7.13
C LEU A 140 13.40 2.47 -8.32
N GLU A 141 13.15 3.61 -8.97
CA GLU A 141 13.98 4.06 -10.10
C GLU A 141 15.38 4.49 -9.65
N SER A 142 15.51 5.12 -8.48
CA SER A 142 16.80 5.50 -7.90
C SER A 142 17.64 4.29 -7.51
N ARG A 143 17.03 3.26 -6.95
CA ARG A 143 17.73 2.01 -6.58
C ARG A 143 18.29 1.32 -7.82
N ALA A 144 17.54 1.31 -8.91
CA ALA A 144 17.99 0.75 -10.18
C ALA A 144 19.18 1.53 -10.75
N ALA A 145 19.14 2.86 -10.71
CA ALA A 145 20.22 3.71 -11.16
C ALA A 145 21.51 3.49 -10.34
N THR A 146 21.37 3.37 -9.02
CA THR A 146 22.49 3.08 -8.13
C THR A 146 23.09 1.70 -8.41
N ALA A 147 22.26 0.67 -8.61
CA ALA A 147 22.72 -0.67 -8.95
C ALA A 147 23.44 -0.70 -10.30
N ALA A 148 22.95 0.05 -11.29
CA ALA A 148 23.53 0.12 -12.62
C ALA A 148 24.88 0.84 -12.63
N SER A 149 25.11 1.78 -11.68
CA SER A 149 26.36 2.55 -11.59
C SER A 149 27.44 1.86 -10.75
N SER A 150 27.10 0.79 -10.07
CA SER A 150 28.05 -0.01 -9.31
C SER A 150 28.42 -1.28 -10.06
#